data_a8fe32b2c1b3d9e86cd297f8e9b48dd8
#
_entry.id   a8fe32b2c1b3d9e86cd297f8e9b48dd8
#
_cell.length_a   1.000
_cell.length_b   1.000
_cell.length_c   1.000
_cell.angle_alpha   90.00
_cell.angle_beta   90.00
_cell.angle_gamma   90.00
#
_symmetry.space_group_name_H-M   'P 1'
#
loop_
_entity.id
_entity.type
_entity.pdbx_description
1 polymer ?
#
loop_
_entity_poly.entity_id
_entity_poly.type
_entity_poly.pdbx_seq_one_letter_code
_entity_poly.pdbx_strand_id
1 'polypeptide(L)'
;MHGVAITTSSICVGSRCPWVRAGVGAVTSQNITDPAIGNEVLDLLAAGIEAADAVDQVMGNRPHAAYRQVAAVDHDGNSAHFTGSNILGVHAVAEGQCCVAAGNLLSTPDVPAAMVKQFEIGAAFHLAERLLLALEAGIDEGGEIGPTHSAALLVAHENAWPLVDLRVDWSEQPVIDLRSCWQKYEPQMMDYLARALDPAFATAYGVPGDL
;
A
#
# COMPACT_ATOMS: atom_id res chain seq x y z
N MET A 1 -4.20 12.60 1.13
CA MET A 1 -4.35 11.21 0.66
C MET A 1 -3.35 10.31 1.35
N HIS A 2 -3.73 9.05 1.64
CA HIS A 2 -2.86 8.00 2.15
C HIS A 2 -2.97 6.78 1.25
N GLY A 3 -1.89 6.01 1.10
CA GLY A 3 -1.94 4.88 0.18
C GLY A 3 -0.83 3.85 0.40
N VAL A 4 -1.03 2.67 -0.17
CA VAL A 4 -0.10 1.54 -0.17
C VAL A 4 -0.07 0.92 -1.55
N ALA A 5 1.12 0.59 -2.04
CA ALA A 5 1.33 -0.37 -3.13
C ALA A 5 2.15 -1.55 -2.59
N ILE A 6 1.81 -2.77 -2.99
CA ILE A 6 2.45 -3.99 -2.50
C ILE A 6 2.40 -5.10 -3.54
N THR A 7 3.43 -5.95 -3.56
CA THR A 7 3.46 -7.20 -4.35
C THR A 7 4.11 -8.32 -3.54
N THR A 8 3.85 -9.55 -3.88
CA THR A 8 4.41 -10.75 -3.23
C THR A 8 4.28 -12.00 -4.09
N SER A 9 5.09 -13.01 -3.80
CA SER A 9 4.97 -14.37 -4.32
C SER A 9 3.70 -15.11 -3.87
N SER A 10 3.05 -14.67 -2.80
CA SER A 10 1.81 -15.28 -2.29
C SER A 10 0.57 -14.79 -3.05
N ILE A 11 -0.52 -15.57 -3.00
CA ILE A 11 -1.83 -15.17 -3.55
C ILE A 11 -2.49 -14.06 -2.72
N CYS A 12 -3.29 -13.19 -3.34
CA CYS A 12 -4.24 -12.26 -2.71
C CYS A 12 -3.59 -11.31 -1.68
N VAL A 13 -2.43 -10.72 -1.97
CA VAL A 13 -1.75 -9.81 -1.03
C VAL A 13 -2.63 -8.63 -0.61
N GLY A 14 -3.42 -8.11 -1.56
CA GLY A 14 -4.31 -6.96 -1.33
C GLY A 14 -5.43 -7.20 -0.32
N SER A 15 -5.75 -8.45 0.00
CA SER A 15 -6.83 -8.77 0.95
C SER A 15 -6.38 -8.76 2.42
N ARG A 16 -5.07 -8.75 2.70
CA ARG A 16 -4.56 -8.99 4.05
C ARG A 16 -3.39 -8.13 4.50
N CYS A 17 -2.65 -7.51 3.58
CA CYS A 17 -1.42 -6.81 3.92
C CYS A 17 -1.56 -5.28 3.98
N PRO A 18 -2.22 -4.60 2.99
CA PRO A 18 -2.34 -3.14 2.97
C PRO A 18 -3.61 -2.66 3.65
N TRP A 19 -3.48 -1.56 4.40
CA TRP A 19 -4.57 -0.90 5.12
C TRP A 19 -4.43 0.61 4.96
N VAL A 20 -5.54 1.28 4.61
CA VAL A 20 -5.57 2.74 4.48
C VAL A 20 -6.85 3.29 5.09
N ARG A 21 -6.77 4.49 5.65
CA ARG A 21 -7.94 5.21 6.17
C ARG A 21 -7.82 6.70 5.86
N ALA A 22 -8.89 7.27 5.29
CA ALA A 22 -8.93 8.68 4.92
C ALA A 22 -8.69 9.58 6.14
N GLY A 23 -7.81 10.58 5.99
CA GLY A 23 -7.46 11.53 7.05
C GLY A 23 -6.67 10.95 8.23
N VAL A 24 -6.31 9.66 8.19
CA VAL A 24 -5.65 8.95 9.31
C VAL A 24 -4.26 8.47 8.93
N GLY A 25 -4.14 7.62 7.90
CA GLY A 25 -2.84 7.06 7.55
C GLY A 25 -2.90 5.84 6.66
N ALA A 26 -1.73 5.21 6.48
CA ALA A 26 -1.54 3.99 5.72
C ALA A 26 -0.62 3.03 6.49
N VAL A 27 -0.93 1.73 6.44
CA VAL A 27 -0.21 0.69 7.19
C VAL A 27 -0.05 -0.56 6.33
N THR A 28 1.11 -1.21 6.43
CA THR A 28 1.31 -2.57 5.93
C THR A 28 1.61 -3.53 7.08
N SER A 29 1.09 -4.75 6.99
CA SER A 29 1.52 -5.88 7.83
C SER A 29 1.90 -7.03 6.92
N GLN A 30 3.16 -7.43 6.94
CA GLN A 30 3.71 -8.37 5.98
C GLN A 30 4.68 -9.40 6.60
N ASN A 31 5.35 -10.19 5.78
CA ASN A 31 6.05 -11.44 6.08
C ASN A 31 5.05 -12.53 6.46
N ILE A 32 5.04 -13.04 7.71
CA ILE A 32 3.92 -13.86 8.18
C ILE A 32 2.84 -12.90 8.65
N THR A 33 1.86 -12.64 7.79
CA THR A 33 0.89 -11.55 7.99
C THR A 33 -0.05 -11.81 9.15
N ASP A 34 -0.31 -10.77 9.95
CA ASP A 34 -1.42 -10.69 10.87
C ASP A 34 -2.30 -9.50 10.46
N PRO A 35 -3.47 -9.76 9.83
CA PRO A 35 -4.32 -8.69 9.30
C PRO A 35 -4.90 -7.75 10.35
N ALA A 36 -4.95 -8.14 11.63
CA ALA A 36 -5.46 -7.29 12.70
C ALA A 36 -4.57 -6.07 12.95
N ILE A 37 -3.24 -6.21 12.76
CA ILE A 37 -2.25 -5.15 13.01
C ILE A 37 -2.61 -3.86 12.27
N GLY A 38 -2.99 -3.96 11.00
CA GLY A 38 -3.28 -2.79 10.19
C GLY A 38 -4.37 -1.90 10.75
N ASN A 39 -5.50 -2.51 11.16
CA ASN A 39 -6.59 -1.76 11.78
C ASN A 39 -6.25 -1.25 13.18
N GLU A 40 -5.56 -2.04 14.00
CA GLU A 40 -5.15 -1.63 15.35
C GLU A 40 -4.21 -0.42 15.33
N VAL A 41 -3.23 -0.38 14.40
CA VAL A 41 -2.38 0.80 14.21
C VAL A 41 -3.21 1.98 13.71
N LEU A 42 -4.07 1.80 12.70
CA LEU A 42 -4.94 2.88 12.21
C LEU A 42 -5.89 3.43 13.27
N ASP A 43 -6.35 2.62 14.22
CA ASP A 43 -7.20 3.07 15.33
C ASP A 43 -6.42 3.99 16.29
N LEU A 44 -5.15 3.68 16.58
CA LEU A 44 -4.28 4.54 17.38
C LEU A 44 -3.93 5.84 16.64
N LEU A 45 -3.61 5.77 15.35
CA LEU A 45 -3.39 6.97 14.53
C LEU A 45 -4.64 7.88 14.50
N ALA A 46 -5.83 7.29 14.38
CA ALA A 46 -7.10 8.04 14.43
C ALA A 46 -7.36 8.68 15.80
N ALA A 47 -6.80 8.12 16.87
CA ALA A 47 -6.82 8.71 18.23
C ALA A 47 -5.76 9.82 18.42
N GLY A 48 -4.97 10.15 17.40
CA GLY A 48 -3.94 11.18 17.44
C GLY A 48 -2.59 10.71 18.02
N ILE A 49 -2.37 9.39 18.08
CA ILE A 49 -1.07 8.82 18.45
C ILE A 49 -0.16 8.87 17.22
N GLU A 50 1.08 9.33 17.36
CA GLU A 50 2.06 9.38 16.26
C GLU A 50 2.45 7.98 15.78
N ALA A 51 2.89 7.87 14.53
CA ALA A 51 3.17 6.60 13.87
C ALA A 51 4.14 5.70 14.67
N ALA A 52 5.20 6.26 15.24
CA ALA A 52 6.19 5.52 16.02
C ALA A 52 5.56 4.88 17.25
N ASP A 53 4.85 5.69 18.05
CA ASP A 53 4.21 5.22 19.28
C ASP A 53 3.07 4.22 18.99
N ALA A 54 2.32 4.43 17.90
CA ALA A 54 1.25 3.53 17.48
C ALA A 54 1.78 2.15 17.09
N VAL A 55 2.85 2.10 16.29
CA VAL A 55 3.52 0.84 15.93
C VAL A 55 4.11 0.16 17.15
N ASP A 56 4.80 0.89 18.03
CA ASP A 56 5.40 0.34 19.23
C ASP A 56 4.36 -0.20 20.21
N GLN A 57 3.22 0.47 20.41
CA GLN A 57 2.14 -0.01 21.27
C GLN A 57 1.51 -1.30 20.75
N VAL A 58 1.26 -1.39 19.43
CA VAL A 58 0.68 -2.59 18.83
C VAL A 58 1.65 -3.77 18.83
N MET A 59 2.94 -3.51 18.61
CA MET A 59 3.94 -4.58 18.46
C MET A 59 4.62 -4.98 19.77
N GLY A 60 4.69 -4.08 20.77
CA GLY A 60 5.49 -4.26 21.98
C GLY A 60 5.14 -5.50 22.82
N ASN A 61 3.87 -5.90 22.87
CA ASN A 61 3.42 -7.09 23.60
C ASN A 61 2.68 -8.11 22.67
N ARG A 62 2.82 -7.95 21.35
CA ARG A 62 2.09 -8.80 20.42
C ARG A 62 2.67 -10.20 20.37
N PRO A 63 1.82 -11.24 20.51
CA PRO A 63 2.26 -12.62 20.29
C PRO A 63 2.83 -12.79 18.88
N HIS A 64 3.97 -13.49 18.78
CA HIS A 64 4.65 -13.75 17.51
C HIS A 64 5.13 -12.50 16.74
N ALA A 65 5.35 -11.37 17.42
CA ALA A 65 5.90 -10.16 16.80
C ALA A 65 7.20 -10.42 16.02
N ALA A 66 8.03 -11.36 16.48
CA ALA A 66 9.27 -11.74 15.80
C ALA A 66 9.09 -12.14 14.32
N TYR A 67 7.89 -12.54 13.91
CA TYR A 67 7.57 -12.95 12.53
C TYR A 67 6.92 -11.84 11.69
N ARG A 68 6.73 -10.64 12.23
CA ARG A 68 6.00 -9.56 11.56
C ARG A 68 6.94 -8.49 11.06
N GLN A 69 6.59 -7.91 9.91
CA GLN A 69 7.17 -6.67 9.42
C GLN A 69 6.03 -5.68 9.19
N VAL A 70 6.08 -4.53 9.83
CA VAL A 70 5.03 -3.49 9.81
C VAL A 70 5.65 -2.19 9.36
N ALA A 71 4.97 -1.45 8.51
CA ALA A 71 5.32 -0.09 8.15
C ALA A 71 4.07 0.79 8.18
N ALA A 72 4.17 2.01 8.66
CA ALA A 72 3.08 2.94 8.80
C ALA A 72 3.48 4.36 8.42
N VAL A 73 2.53 5.14 7.91
CA VAL A 73 2.63 6.60 7.73
C VAL A 73 1.36 7.22 8.29
N ASP A 74 1.49 8.22 9.18
CA ASP A 74 0.37 8.95 9.76
C ASP A 74 -0.12 10.11 8.88
N HIS A 75 -1.10 10.87 9.38
CA HIS A 75 -1.71 11.98 8.64
C HIS A 75 -0.75 13.17 8.42
N ASP A 76 0.25 13.35 9.26
CA ASP A 76 1.28 14.39 9.16
C ASP A 76 2.44 13.97 8.24
N GLY A 77 2.48 12.69 7.83
CA GLY A 77 3.53 12.12 6.98
C GLY A 77 4.71 11.56 7.77
N ASN A 78 4.61 11.45 9.11
CA ASN A 78 5.61 10.76 9.89
C ASN A 78 5.54 9.26 9.61
N SER A 79 6.69 8.64 9.39
CA SER A 79 6.80 7.20 9.15
C SER A 79 7.29 6.45 10.36
N ALA A 80 6.89 5.19 10.46
CA ALA A 80 7.40 4.25 11.44
C ALA A 80 7.42 2.84 10.89
N HIS A 81 8.29 1.99 11.44
CA HIS A 81 8.35 0.60 11.05
C HIS A 81 8.74 -0.30 12.22
N PHE A 82 8.37 -1.57 12.12
CA PHE A 82 8.80 -2.65 12.98
C PHE A 82 9.24 -3.83 12.13
N THR A 83 10.40 -4.42 12.44
CA THR A 83 10.92 -5.60 11.77
C THR A 83 11.32 -6.63 12.82
N GLY A 84 10.62 -7.75 12.88
CA GLY A 84 10.87 -8.83 13.81
C GLY A 84 12.15 -9.61 13.49
N SER A 85 12.67 -10.36 14.46
CA SER A 85 13.93 -11.10 14.32
C SER A 85 13.84 -12.33 13.43
N ASN A 86 12.63 -12.80 13.08
CA ASN A 86 12.38 -14.01 12.28
C ASN A 86 11.79 -13.64 10.91
N ILE A 87 12.20 -12.52 10.33
CA ILE A 87 11.81 -12.14 8.97
C ILE A 87 12.54 -13.03 7.96
N LEU A 88 11.80 -13.46 6.93
CA LEU A 88 12.30 -14.39 5.92
C LEU A 88 13.26 -13.70 4.94
N GLY A 89 14.39 -14.33 4.70
CA GLY A 89 15.37 -13.95 3.68
C GLY A 89 16.02 -12.59 3.94
N VAL A 90 16.54 -12.00 2.87
CA VAL A 90 17.03 -10.61 2.91
C VAL A 90 15.84 -9.68 3.13
N HIS A 91 15.97 -8.79 4.08
CA HIS A 91 14.94 -7.79 4.40
C HIS A 91 15.57 -6.44 4.64
N ALA A 92 14.84 -5.40 4.31
CA ALA A 92 15.29 -4.02 4.49
C ALA A 92 14.08 -3.09 4.64
N VAL A 93 14.36 -1.89 5.15
CA VAL A 93 13.43 -0.77 5.23
C VAL A 93 14.17 0.49 4.79
N ALA A 94 13.48 1.37 4.11
CA ALA A 94 13.94 2.72 3.79
C ALA A 94 12.83 3.71 4.06
N GLU A 95 13.19 4.86 4.62
CA GLU A 95 12.29 5.98 4.91
C GLU A 95 12.65 7.18 4.04
N GLY A 96 11.65 7.94 3.64
CA GLY A 96 11.79 9.17 2.88
C GLY A 96 10.74 10.20 3.30
N GLN A 97 10.64 11.29 2.55
CA GLN A 97 9.67 12.33 2.89
C GLN A 97 8.24 11.82 2.72
N CYS A 98 7.52 11.68 3.85
CA CYS A 98 6.14 11.19 3.93
C CYS A 98 5.96 9.80 3.32
N CYS A 99 6.96 8.94 3.39
CA CYS A 99 6.89 7.57 2.90
C CYS A 99 7.85 6.62 3.62
N VAL A 100 7.49 5.35 3.60
CA VAL A 100 8.34 4.24 4.04
C VAL A 100 8.14 3.07 3.10
N ALA A 101 9.23 2.41 2.74
CA ALA A 101 9.23 1.16 1.99
C ALA A 101 9.87 0.05 2.82
N ALA A 102 9.27 -1.14 2.82
CA ALA A 102 9.76 -2.30 3.54
C ALA A 102 9.59 -3.55 2.68
N GLY A 103 10.55 -4.46 2.77
CA GLY A 103 10.49 -5.73 2.06
C GLY A 103 11.16 -6.88 2.80
N ASN A 104 10.77 -8.08 2.44
CA ASN A 104 11.34 -9.35 2.89
C ASN A 104 11.51 -10.27 1.69
N LEU A 105 12.29 -11.35 1.83
CA LEU A 105 12.68 -12.22 0.72
C LEU A 105 13.30 -11.46 -0.47
N LEU A 106 13.94 -10.34 -0.22
CA LEU A 106 14.49 -9.46 -1.25
C LEU A 106 15.70 -10.09 -1.94
N SER A 107 15.88 -9.76 -3.22
CA SER A 107 17.10 -10.10 -3.97
C SER A 107 18.32 -9.31 -3.47
N THR A 108 18.09 -8.06 -3.06
CA THR A 108 19.09 -7.14 -2.51
C THR A 108 18.45 -6.23 -1.44
N PRO A 109 19.21 -5.79 -0.43
CA PRO A 109 18.70 -4.83 0.55
C PRO A 109 18.42 -3.43 -0.01
N ASP A 110 18.84 -3.13 -1.25
CA ASP A 110 18.69 -1.82 -1.88
C ASP A 110 17.29 -1.56 -2.44
N VAL A 111 16.46 -2.61 -2.58
CA VAL A 111 15.09 -2.52 -3.12
C VAL A 111 14.24 -1.44 -2.45
N PRO A 112 14.11 -1.35 -1.11
CA PRO A 112 13.31 -0.30 -0.49
C PRO A 112 13.86 1.12 -0.74
N ALA A 113 15.18 1.27 -0.82
CA ALA A 113 15.80 2.57 -1.10
C ALA A 113 15.49 3.05 -2.54
N ALA A 114 15.50 2.13 -3.52
CA ALA A 114 15.10 2.42 -4.90
C ALA A 114 13.62 2.84 -4.97
N MET A 115 12.73 2.17 -4.23
CA MET A 115 11.32 2.51 -4.12
C MET A 115 11.10 3.92 -3.56
N VAL A 116 11.74 4.26 -2.44
CA VAL A 116 11.66 5.59 -1.81
C VAL A 116 12.16 6.67 -2.77
N LYS A 117 13.32 6.48 -3.38
CA LYS A 117 13.88 7.41 -4.36
C LYS A 117 12.91 7.70 -5.50
N GLN A 118 12.30 6.66 -6.07
CA GLN A 118 11.33 6.82 -7.16
C GLN A 118 10.05 7.52 -6.70
N PHE A 119 9.57 7.23 -5.49
CA PHE A 119 8.41 7.90 -4.92
C PHE A 119 8.63 9.40 -4.75
N GLU A 120 9.82 9.83 -4.31
CA GLU A 120 10.17 11.25 -4.15
C GLU A 120 10.31 11.96 -5.49
N ILE A 121 10.93 11.33 -6.50
CA ILE A 121 11.02 11.86 -7.87
C ILE A 121 9.61 12.10 -8.45
N GLY A 122 8.67 11.23 -8.15
CA GLY A 122 7.30 11.30 -8.65
C GLY A 122 6.39 12.33 -7.95
N ALA A 123 6.91 13.28 -7.18
CA ALA A 123 6.13 14.17 -6.31
C ALA A 123 5.00 14.96 -7.00
N ALA A 124 5.09 15.20 -8.30
CA ALA A 124 4.08 15.92 -9.08
C ALA A 124 2.90 15.04 -9.55
N PHE A 125 3.01 13.72 -9.45
CA PHE A 125 1.95 12.79 -9.89
C PHE A 125 0.90 12.54 -8.81
N HIS A 126 -0.25 12.01 -9.22
CA HIS A 126 -1.25 11.48 -8.29
C HIS A 126 -0.65 10.38 -7.41
N LEU A 127 -1.08 10.29 -6.14
CA LEU A 127 -0.48 9.35 -5.17
C LEU A 127 -0.48 7.89 -5.65
N ALA A 128 -1.54 7.45 -6.33
CA ALA A 128 -1.62 6.10 -6.90
C ALA A 128 -0.52 5.84 -7.94
N GLU A 129 -0.28 6.81 -8.84
CA GLU A 129 0.80 6.74 -9.83
C GLU A 129 2.18 6.70 -9.17
N ARG A 130 2.41 7.55 -8.15
CA ARG A 130 3.67 7.57 -7.40
C ARG A 130 3.97 6.24 -6.73
N LEU A 131 2.96 5.65 -6.09
CA LEU A 131 3.07 4.36 -5.41
C LEU A 131 3.36 3.22 -6.40
N LEU A 132 2.70 3.24 -7.55
CA LEU A 132 2.91 2.23 -8.57
C LEU A 132 4.29 2.34 -9.23
N LEU A 133 4.75 3.56 -9.53
CA LEU A 133 6.11 3.81 -10.01
C LEU A 133 7.18 3.37 -8.99
N ALA A 134 6.93 3.59 -7.69
CA ALA A 134 7.82 3.12 -6.64
C ALA A 134 7.86 1.58 -6.59
N LEU A 135 6.72 0.91 -6.73
CA LEU A 135 6.65 -0.55 -6.75
C LEU A 135 7.41 -1.12 -7.97
N GLU A 136 7.25 -0.52 -9.15
CA GLU A 136 7.97 -0.87 -10.37
C GLU A 136 9.48 -0.69 -10.20
N ALA A 137 9.93 0.43 -9.61
CA ALA A 137 11.36 0.63 -9.31
C ALA A 137 11.92 -0.41 -8.35
N GLY A 138 11.11 -0.90 -7.41
CA GLY A 138 11.49 -2.02 -6.55
C GLY A 138 11.68 -3.34 -7.33
N ILE A 139 10.82 -3.62 -8.31
CA ILE A 139 10.97 -4.77 -9.21
C ILE A 139 12.23 -4.63 -10.08
N ASP A 140 12.47 -3.45 -10.64
CA ASP A 140 13.64 -3.16 -11.49
C ASP A 140 14.97 -3.29 -10.72
N GLU A 141 14.99 -2.98 -9.41
CA GLU A 141 16.14 -3.18 -8.51
C GLU A 141 16.35 -4.67 -8.15
N GLY A 142 15.42 -5.55 -8.56
CA GLY A 142 15.52 -6.99 -8.38
C GLY A 142 14.39 -7.61 -7.55
N GLY A 143 13.58 -6.82 -6.86
CA GLY A 143 12.36 -7.24 -6.17
C GLY A 143 12.55 -8.35 -5.13
N GLU A 144 11.55 -9.21 -5.00
CA GLU A 144 11.56 -10.43 -4.20
C GLU A 144 12.34 -11.54 -4.94
N ILE A 145 13.06 -12.40 -4.22
CA ILE A 145 13.72 -13.58 -4.80
C ILE A 145 12.64 -14.55 -5.33
N GLY A 146 12.64 -14.74 -6.65
CA GLY A 146 11.65 -15.57 -7.33
C GLY A 146 10.46 -14.75 -7.85
N PRO A 147 9.48 -15.40 -8.46
CA PRO A 147 8.35 -14.74 -9.09
C PRO A 147 7.38 -14.21 -8.04
N THR A 148 6.91 -12.97 -8.21
CA THR A 148 5.73 -12.47 -7.51
C THR A 148 4.45 -12.87 -8.25
N HIS A 149 3.34 -13.06 -7.52
CA HIS A 149 2.08 -13.56 -8.09
C HIS A 149 0.86 -12.72 -7.75
N SER A 150 0.94 -11.82 -6.80
CA SER A 150 -0.15 -10.87 -6.52
C SER A 150 0.37 -9.47 -6.25
N ALA A 151 -0.46 -8.47 -6.55
CA ALA A 151 -0.15 -7.06 -6.30
C ALA A 151 -1.42 -6.28 -5.94
N ALA A 152 -1.26 -5.18 -5.22
CA ALA A 152 -2.37 -4.30 -4.88
C ALA A 152 -1.94 -2.84 -4.77
N LEU A 153 -2.88 -1.94 -5.05
CA LEU A 153 -2.75 -0.49 -4.94
C LEU A 153 -3.99 0.05 -4.25
N LEU A 154 -3.81 0.57 -3.04
CA LEU A 154 -4.86 1.20 -2.24
C LEU A 154 -4.55 2.68 -2.03
N VAL A 155 -5.55 3.57 -2.26
CA VAL A 155 -5.47 5.00 -1.89
C VAL A 155 -6.77 5.45 -1.27
N ALA A 156 -6.73 6.01 -0.06
CA ALA A 156 -7.84 6.70 0.59
C ALA A 156 -7.65 8.22 0.50
N HIS A 157 -8.76 8.95 0.34
CA HIS A 157 -8.76 10.41 0.28
C HIS A 157 -9.69 11.01 1.34
N GLU A 158 -10.93 11.32 1.03
CA GLU A 158 -11.87 12.00 1.94
C GLU A 158 -12.99 11.08 2.43
N ASN A 159 -13.37 10.12 1.60
CA ASN A 159 -14.50 9.23 1.89
C ASN A 159 -14.09 8.06 2.76
N ALA A 160 -15.07 7.43 3.41
CA ALA A 160 -14.87 6.26 4.27
C ALA A 160 -14.43 5.00 3.50
N TRP A 161 -14.44 5.03 2.18
CA TRP A 161 -13.94 3.98 1.30
C TRP A 161 -12.74 4.45 0.48
N PRO A 162 -11.88 3.55 -0.01
CA PRO A 162 -10.75 3.91 -0.84
C PRO A 162 -11.19 4.57 -2.17
N LEU A 163 -10.49 5.63 -2.56
CA LEU A 163 -10.62 6.22 -3.89
C LEU A 163 -10.05 5.28 -4.97
N VAL A 164 -9.00 4.55 -4.63
CA VAL A 164 -8.39 3.52 -5.48
C VAL A 164 -8.27 2.24 -4.66
N ASP A 165 -8.80 1.14 -5.18
CA ASP A 165 -8.62 -0.22 -4.65
C ASP A 165 -8.50 -1.17 -5.84
N LEU A 166 -7.26 -1.36 -6.31
CA LEU A 166 -6.95 -2.21 -7.44
C LEU A 166 -6.14 -3.40 -6.97
N ARG A 167 -6.54 -4.60 -7.38
CA ARG A 167 -5.94 -5.87 -6.93
C ARG A 167 -5.74 -6.82 -8.10
N VAL A 168 -4.58 -7.46 -8.11
CA VAL A 168 -4.28 -8.61 -8.92
C VAL A 168 -4.04 -9.76 -7.96
N ASP A 169 -5.03 -10.63 -7.81
CA ASP A 169 -5.01 -11.69 -6.81
C ASP A 169 -4.10 -12.86 -7.18
N TRP A 170 -3.95 -13.12 -8.49
CA TRP A 170 -2.99 -14.08 -9.04
C TRP A 170 -2.66 -13.78 -10.50
N SER A 171 -1.35 -13.66 -10.80
CA SER A 171 -0.81 -13.50 -12.15
C SER A 171 0.66 -13.91 -12.18
N GLU A 172 1.18 -14.27 -13.34
CA GLU A 172 2.63 -14.43 -13.58
C GLU A 172 3.35 -13.07 -13.76
N GLN A 173 2.60 -11.97 -13.90
CA GLN A 173 3.12 -10.61 -14.08
C GLN A 173 2.27 -9.58 -13.31
N PRO A 174 2.12 -9.73 -11.98
CA PRO A 174 1.10 -9.03 -11.21
C PRO A 174 1.25 -7.51 -11.20
N VAL A 175 2.48 -6.98 -11.24
CA VAL A 175 2.73 -5.52 -11.25
C VAL A 175 2.40 -4.94 -12.63
N ILE A 176 2.68 -5.64 -13.72
CA ILE A 176 2.29 -5.24 -15.08
C ILE A 176 0.75 -5.21 -15.23
N ASP A 177 0.09 -6.24 -14.69
CA ASP A 177 -1.37 -6.30 -14.71
C ASP A 177 -2.00 -5.23 -13.83
N LEU A 178 -1.39 -4.93 -12.67
CA LEU A 178 -1.82 -3.82 -11.81
C LEU A 178 -1.65 -2.46 -12.51
N ARG A 179 -0.54 -2.25 -13.23
CA ARG A 179 -0.34 -1.07 -14.11
C ARG A 179 -1.45 -0.97 -15.16
N SER A 180 -1.81 -2.08 -15.79
CA SER A 180 -2.89 -2.13 -16.78
C SER A 180 -4.25 -1.80 -16.17
N CYS A 181 -4.53 -2.24 -14.94
CA CYS A 181 -5.72 -1.86 -14.18
C CYS A 181 -5.75 -0.36 -13.90
N TRP A 182 -4.63 0.21 -13.43
CA TRP A 182 -4.52 1.64 -13.13
C TRP A 182 -4.77 2.50 -14.38
N GLN A 183 -4.12 2.19 -15.50
CA GLN A 183 -4.31 2.91 -16.78
C GLN A 183 -5.76 2.93 -17.26
N LYS A 184 -6.54 1.90 -16.94
CA LYS A 184 -7.97 1.83 -17.27
C LYS A 184 -8.83 2.56 -16.25
N TYR A 185 -8.44 2.53 -14.97
CA TYR A 185 -9.23 3.11 -13.87
C TYR A 185 -9.03 4.62 -13.75
N GLU A 186 -7.80 5.12 -13.87
CA GLU A 186 -7.44 6.52 -13.68
C GLU A 186 -8.35 7.49 -14.44
N PRO A 187 -8.61 7.31 -15.75
CA PRO A 187 -9.47 8.23 -16.50
C PRO A 187 -10.93 8.23 -16.04
N GLN A 188 -11.38 7.19 -15.34
CA GLN A 188 -12.75 6.98 -14.89
C GLN A 188 -12.92 7.21 -13.38
N MET A 189 -11.82 7.38 -12.64
CA MET A 189 -11.80 7.40 -11.18
C MET A 189 -12.75 8.46 -10.60
N MET A 190 -12.73 9.66 -11.14
CA MET A 190 -13.58 10.76 -10.66
C MET A 190 -15.05 10.57 -11.05
N ASP A 191 -15.33 9.91 -12.16
CA ASP A 191 -16.69 9.54 -12.54
C ASP A 191 -17.29 8.51 -11.58
N TYR A 192 -16.50 7.49 -11.15
CA TYR A 192 -16.94 6.54 -10.14
C TYR A 192 -17.21 7.23 -8.80
N LEU A 193 -16.36 8.18 -8.41
CA LEU A 193 -16.58 8.97 -7.20
C LEU A 193 -17.87 9.80 -7.30
N ALA A 194 -18.08 10.51 -8.41
CA ALA A 194 -19.27 11.31 -8.64
C ALA A 194 -20.54 10.46 -8.60
N ARG A 195 -20.53 9.30 -9.23
CA ARG A 195 -21.67 8.35 -9.21
C ARG A 195 -22.00 7.84 -7.80
N ALA A 196 -20.97 7.63 -6.98
CA ALA A 196 -21.17 7.21 -5.59
C ALA A 196 -21.78 8.30 -4.71
N LEU A 197 -21.41 9.57 -4.95
CA LEU A 197 -21.81 10.71 -4.12
C LEU A 197 -23.12 11.36 -4.61
N ASP A 198 -23.30 11.51 -5.91
CA ASP A 198 -24.45 12.16 -6.53
C ASP A 198 -24.79 11.52 -7.89
N PRO A 199 -25.45 10.35 -7.89
CA PRO A 199 -25.75 9.62 -9.11
C PRO A 199 -26.72 10.35 -10.05
N ALA A 200 -27.50 11.29 -9.53
CA ALA A 200 -28.49 12.03 -10.34
C ALA A 200 -27.83 13.03 -11.30
N PHE A 201 -26.63 13.50 -10.98
CA PHE A 201 -25.87 14.48 -11.78
C PHE A 201 -24.56 13.92 -12.31
N ALA A 202 -24.29 12.64 -12.10
CA ALA A 202 -23.08 12.00 -12.55
C ALA A 202 -23.09 11.71 -14.06
N THR A 203 -21.90 11.62 -14.64
CA THR A 203 -21.72 11.19 -16.04
C THR A 203 -22.28 9.80 -16.25
N ALA A 204 -23.07 9.62 -17.32
CA ALA A 204 -23.61 8.33 -17.73
C ALA A 204 -22.50 7.30 -17.99
N TYR A 205 -22.81 6.02 -17.79
CA TYR A 205 -21.86 4.92 -18.06
C TYR A 205 -21.62 4.67 -19.55
N GLY A 206 -22.58 5.09 -20.40
CA GLY A 206 -22.53 4.84 -21.85
C GLY A 206 -22.70 3.37 -22.21
N VAL A 207 -23.36 2.59 -21.37
CA VAL A 207 -23.65 1.16 -21.58
C VAL A 207 -25.12 0.94 -21.94
N PRO A 208 -25.51 -0.19 -22.59
CA PRO A 208 -26.90 -0.50 -22.87
C PRO A 208 -27.75 -0.49 -21.59
N GLY A 209 -28.82 0.32 -21.60
CA GLY A 209 -29.69 0.52 -20.43
C GLY A 209 -29.35 1.73 -19.56
N ASP A 210 -28.29 2.43 -19.85
CA ASP A 210 -27.96 3.73 -19.27
C ASP A 210 -28.84 4.82 -19.94
N LEU A 211 -29.60 5.60 -19.15
CA LEU A 211 -30.58 6.59 -19.62
C LEU A 211 -30.02 8.00 -19.52
#